data_f54027d160e48a979610825e850267eb
#
_entry.id   f54027d160e48a979610825e850267eb
#
_cell.length_a   1.000
_cell.length_b   1.000
_cell.length_c   1.000
_cell.angle_alpha   90.00
_cell.angle_beta   90.00
_cell.angle_gamma   90.00
#
_symmetry.space_group_name_H-M   'P 1'
#
loop_
_entity.id
_entity.type
_entity.pdbx_description
1 polymer ?
#
loop_
_entity_poly.entity_id
_entity_poly.type
_entity_poly.pdbx_seq_one_letter_code
_entity_poly.pdbx_strand_id
1 'polypeptide(L)'
;MIRPLVHESQRNGAISQAGEFVFDRPVQWGTRRIGPDLAREGGGKQSSFWHWRHLEDAATVTPGSVMPSFKHLLVAKTQFADIGKRILLMSELGTPYDLSLPDGETIDGKFEKLAHKQSESIAAEIIGQGGPVAYHGNLIKDSSAVALIAYIQRLGTDLSRPLPDAPAVEPKSN
;
A
#
# COMPACT_ATOMS: atom_id res chain seq x y z
N MET A 1 -10.88 -9.46 2.82
CA MET A 1 -10.60 -10.84 2.34
C MET A 1 -11.57 -11.21 1.24
N ILE A 2 -11.07 -11.81 0.18
CA ILE A 2 -11.87 -12.26 -0.97
C ILE A 2 -12.34 -13.69 -0.69
N ARG A 3 -13.65 -13.89 -0.64
CA ARG A 3 -14.27 -15.19 -0.31
C ARG A 3 -14.23 -16.14 -1.50
N PRO A 4 -14.34 -17.49 -1.29
CA PRO A 4 -14.41 -18.48 -2.36
C PRO A 4 -15.80 -18.50 -3.03
N LEU A 5 -16.23 -17.33 -3.51
CA LEU A 5 -17.49 -17.15 -4.23
C LEU A 5 -17.18 -16.66 -5.65
N VAL A 6 -17.82 -17.27 -6.64
CA VAL A 6 -17.54 -17.00 -8.07
C VAL A 6 -17.59 -15.49 -8.39
N HIS A 7 -18.65 -14.81 -7.95
CA HIS A 7 -18.79 -13.37 -8.21
C HIS A 7 -17.73 -12.49 -7.52
N GLU A 8 -17.22 -12.90 -6.35
CA GLU A 8 -16.14 -12.17 -5.67
C GLU A 8 -14.79 -12.37 -6.33
N SER A 9 -14.47 -13.62 -6.70
CA SER A 9 -13.21 -13.91 -7.38
C SER A 9 -13.17 -13.33 -8.79
N GLN A 10 -14.28 -13.28 -9.51
CA GLN A 10 -14.37 -12.60 -10.80
C GLN A 10 -14.18 -11.09 -10.69
N ARG A 11 -14.68 -10.47 -9.62
CA ARG A 11 -14.58 -9.02 -9.40
C ARG A 11 -13.24 -8.58 -8.81
N ASN A 12 -12.73 -9.33 -7.84
CA ASN A 12 -11.61 -8.91 -7.00
C ASN A 12 -10.33 -9.73 -7.20
N GLY A 13 -10.36 -10.78 -8.01
CA GLY A 13 -9.23 -11.66 -8.27
C GLY A 13 -9.17 -12.88 -7.36
N ALA A 14 -7.99 -13.44 -7.17
CA ALA A 14 -7.78 -14.70 -6.46
C ALA A 14 -8.35 -14.70 -5.04
N ILE A 15 -8.83 -15.85 -4.60
CA ILE A 15 -9.36 -16.07 -3.24
C ILE A 15 -8.26 -15.79 -2.21
N SER A 16 -8.61 -15.03 -1.16
CA SER A 16 -7.67 -14.70 -0.09
C SER A 16 -7.29 -15.93 0.73
N GLN A 17 -6.01 -16.01 1.07
CA GLN A 17 -5.46 -17.01 1.97
C GLN A 17 -5.10 -16.38 3.31
N ALA A 18 -5.21 -17.14 4.41
CA ALA A 18 -4.94 -16.63 5.75
C ALA A 18 -3.52 -16.06 5.91
N GLY A 19 -2.54 -16.65 5.22
CA GLY A 19 -1.15 -16.19 5.23
C GLY A 19 -0.93 -14.78 4.69
N GLU A 20 -1.82 -14.28 3.86
CA GLU A 20 -1.71 -12.93 3.29
C GLU A 20 -1.84 -11.81 4.35
N PHE A 21 -2.49 -12.12 5.48
CA PHE A 21 -2.83 -11.14 6.53
C PHE A 21 -2.04 -11.34 7.82
N VAL A 22 -1.09 -12.25 7.83
CA VAL A 22 -0.37 -12.65 9.07
C VAL A 22 0.44 -11.51 9.69
N PHE A 23 0.89 -10.57 8.87
CA PHE A 23 1.67 -9.40 9.30
C PHE A 23 0.83 -8.14 9.49
N ASP A 24 -0.47 -8.19 9.22
CA ASP A 24 -1.35 -7.04 9.45
C ASP A 24 -1.49 -6.74 10.96
N ARG A 25 -1.39 -5.48 11.31
CA ARG A 25 -1.56 -5.00 12.69
C ARG A 25 -2.46 -3.76 12.72
N PRO A 26 -3.73 -3.87 13.09
CA PRO A 26 -4.48 -5.10 13.46
C PRO A 26 -4.73 -6.02 12.26
N VAL A 27 -4.99 -7.30 12.52
CA VAL A 27 -5.27 -8.31 11.49
C VAL A 27 -6.51 -7.91 10.68
N GLN A 28 -6.37 -7.87 9.35
CA GLN A 28 -7.43 -7.46 8.42
C GLN A 28 -8.22 -8.65 7.82
N TRP A 29 -8.13 -9.80 8.45
CA TRP A 29 -8.88 -10.99 8.05
C TRP A 29 -10.36 -10.85 8.37
N GLY A 30 -11.18 -10.62 7.36
CA GLY A 30 -12.61 -10.44 7.51
C GLY A 30 -13.33 -10.20 6.20
N THR A 31 -14.66 -10.20 6.22
CA THR A 31 -15.51 -10.02 5.03
C THR A 31 -16.33 -8.73 5.08
N ARG A 32 -16.23 -7.95 6.15
CA ARG A 32 -16.96 -6.68 6.27
C ARG A 32 -16.31 -5.65 5.36
N ARG A 33 -17.11 -5.06 4.47
CA ARG A 33 -16.71 -4.00 3.55
C ARG A 33 -17.75 -2.89 3.58
N ILE A 34 -17.29 -1.63 3.47
CA ILE A 34 -18.16 -0.46 3.24
C ILE A 34 -18.06 -0.05 1.78
N GLY A 35 -16.94 -0.30 1.14
CA GLY A 35 -16.67 -0.11 -0.28
C GLY A 35 -16.12 -1.38 -0.92
N PRO A 36 -15.37 -1.26 -2.04
CA PRO A 36 -14.70 -2.41 -2.66
C PRO A 36 -13.64 -3.02 -1.74
N ASP A 37 -13.29 -4.29 -1.97
CA ASP A 37 -12.17 -4.92 -1.28
C ASP A 37 -10.85 -4.39 -1.83
N LEU A 38 -10.01 -3.83 -0.97
CA LEU A 38 -8.72 -3.25 -1.35
C LEU A 38 -7.59 -4.28 -1.45
N ALA A 39 -7.82 -5.53 -1.04
CA ALA A 39 -6.78 -6.55 -0.95
C ALA A 39 -6.05 -6.85 -2.29
N ARG A 40 -6.61 -6.44 -3.41
CA ARG A 40 -6.04 -6.64 -4.77
C ARG A 40 -6.01 -5.35 -5.59
N GLU A 41 -6.11 -4.20 -4.94
CA GLU A 41 -6.18 -2.91 -5.65
C GLU A 41 -4.88 -2.59 -6.39
N GLY A 42 -3.73 -2.97 -5.84
CA GLY A 42 -2.42 -2.80 -6.48
C GLY A 42 -2.19 -3.61 -7.76
N GLY A 43 -3.15 -4.42 -8.18
CA GLY A 43 -3.12 -5.11 -9.47
C GLY A 43 -3.36 -4.22 -10.70
N GLY A 44 -3.26 -2.91 -10.58
CA GLY A 44 -3.33 -1.96 -11.69
C GLY A 44 -4.74 -1.61 -12.15
N LYS A 45 -5.75 -1.79 -11.30
CA LYS A 45 -7.14 -1.46 -11.64
C LYS A 45 -7.35 0.04 -11.83
N GLN A 46 -6.72 0.84 -10.99
CA GLN A 46 -6.86 2.30 -10.98
C GLN A 46 -5.48 2.95 -10.92
N SER A 47 -5.34 4.13 -11.56
CA SER A 47 -4.08 4.87 -11.56
C SER A 47 -3.89 5.66 -10.26
N SER A 48 -2.65 6.07 -9.98
CA SER A 48 -2.33 6.92 -8.83
C SER A 48 -3.07 8.26 -8.88
N PHE A 49 -3.24 8.84 -10.08
CA PHE A 49 -4.03 10.08 -10.25
C PHE A 49 -5.53 9.87 -10.03
N TRP A 50 -6.08 8.70 -10.44
CA TRP A 50 -7.46 8.36 -10.12
C TRP A 50 -7.67 8.29 -8.60
N HIS A 51 -6.76 7.64 -7.85
CA HIS A 51 -6.82 7.58 -6.39
C HIS A 51 -6.71 8.97 -5.75
N TRP A 52 -5.83 9.84 -6.27
CA TRP A 52 -5.71 11.22 -5.81
C TRP A 52 -7.05 11.95 -5.91
N ARG A 53 -7.68 11.94 -7.09
CA ARG A 53 -8.99 12.56 -7.31
C ARG A 53 -10.09 11.91 -6.47
N HIS A 54 -10.03 10.60 -6.31
CA HIS A 54 -11.00 9.86 -5.50
C HIS A 54 -10.93 10.24 -4.01
N LEU A 55 -9.74 10.50 -3.48
CA LEU A 55 -9.55 11.00 -2.13
C LEU A 55 -9.97 12.47 -1.99
N GLU A 56 -9.76 13.28 -3.03
CA GLU A 56 -10.20 14.68 -3.05
C GLU A 56 -11.72 14.81 -3.05
N ASP A 57 -12.36 14.13 -3.98
CA ASP A 57 -13.81 14.03 -4.09
C ASP A 57 -14.20 12.79 -4.89
N ALA A 58 -14.65 11.77 -4.21
CA ALA A 58 -14.98 10.47 -4.81
C ALA A 58 -16.12 10.57 -5.85
N ALA A 59 -17.06 11.50 -5.68
CA ALA A 59 -18.19 11.65 -6.60
C ALA A 59 -17.76 12.13 -7.99
N THR A 60 -16.61 12.82 -8.11
CA THR A 60 -16.11 13.31 -9.41
C THR A 60 -15.59 12.18 -10.31
N VAL A 61 -15.11 11.08 -9.74
CA VAL A 61 -14.59 9.93 -10.48
C VAL A 61 -15.49 8.70 -10.42
N THR A 62 -16.39 8.65 -9.43
CA THR A 62 -17.38 7.58 -9.26
C THR A 62 -18.74 8.21 -8.96
N PRO A 63 -19.57 8.53 -9.98
CA PRO A 63 -20.87 9.12 -9.77
C PRO A 63 -21.74 8.30 -8.82
N GLY A 64 -22.40 8.96 -7.87
CA GLY A 64 -23.22 8.31 -6.84
C GLY A 64 -22.42 7.72 -5.65
N SER A 65 -21.12 7.96 -5.59
CA SER A 65 -20.31 7.55 -4.43
C SER A 65 -20.79 8.27 -3.17
N VAL A 66 -20.92 7.49 -2.08
CA VAL A 66 -21.21 7.99 -0.72
C VAL A 66 -19.95 8.17 0.12
N MET A 67 -18.77 7.94 -0.46
CA MET A 67 -17.49 8.11 0.23
C MET A 67 -17.28 9.60 0.55
N PRO A 68 -16.97 9.95 1.80
CA PRO A 68 -16.67 11.33 2.16
C PRO A 68 -15.35 11.79 1.53
N SER A 69 -15.20 13.11 1.38
CA SER A 69 -13.95 13.71 0.95
C SER A 69 -12.86 13.58 2.01
N PHE A 70 -11.65 13.18 1.59
CA PHE A 70 -10.45 13.05 2.43
C PHE A 70 -9.41 14.16 2.13
N LYS A 71 -9.87 15.36 1.80
CA LYS A 71 -9.00 16.53 1.49
C LYS A 71 -7.96 16.81 2.55
N HIS A 72 -8.23 16.49 3.82
CA HIS A 72 -7.26 16.63 4.88
C HIS A 72 -5.99 15.80 4.65
N LEU A 73 -6.06 14.62 4.02
CA LEU A 73 -4.89 13.82 3.67
C LEU A 73 -4.02 14.45 2.57
N LEU A 74 -4.64 15.22 1.66
CA LEU A 74 -3.94 15.91 0.59
C LEU A 74 -3.10 17.08 1.11
N VAL A 75 -3.51 17.67 2.24
CA VAL A 75 -2.82 18.80 2.88
C VAL A 75 -1.87 18.34 3.98
N ALA A 76 -2.23 17.28 4.72
CA ALA A 76 -1.41 16.74 5.80
C ALA A 76 -0.07 16.22 5.26
N LYS A 77 1.02 16.56 5.95
CA LYS A 77 2.36 16.09 5.60
C LYS A 77 2.65 14.73 6.21
N THR A 78 3.27 13.87 5.43
CA THR A 78 3.80 12.59 5.90
C THR A 78 5.04 12.83 6.76
N GLN A 79 5.08 12.20 7.92
CA GLN A 79 6.28 12.20 8.76
C GLN A 79 7.13 10.99 8.42
N PHE A 80 8.27 11.22 7.79
CA PHE A 80 9.23 10.17 7.44
C PHE A 80 10.20 9.86 8.58
N ALA A 81 10.36 10.77 9.55
CA ALA A 81 11.09 10.50 10.78
C ALA A 81 10.49 9.29 11.51
N ASP A 82 11.34 8.51 12.17
CA ASP A 82 10.96 7.30 12.91
C ASP A 82 10.47 6.09 12.06
N ILE A 83 10.56 6.14 10.74
CA ILE A 83 10.21 4.98 9.88
C ILE A 83 11.07 3.76 10.26
N GLY A 84 12.37 3.94 10.44
CA GLY A 84 13.28 2.85 10.80
C GLY A 84 12.90 2.20 12.13
N LYS A 85 12.53 2.98 13.14
CA LYS A 85 12.07 2.46 14.44
C LYS A 85 10.79 1.62 14.30
N ARG A 86 9.84 2.07 13.46
CA ARG A 86 8.60 1.32 13.18
C ARG A 86 8.90 0.01 12.46
N ILE A 87 9.83 0.03 11.51
CA ILE A 87 10.25 -1.17 10.77
C ILE A 87 10.95 -2.16 11.69
N LEU A 88 11.84 -1.68 12.58
CA LEU A 88 12.46 -2.54 13.58
C LEU A 88 11.42 -3.21 14.47
N LEU A 89 10.48 -2.46 15.01
CA LEU A 89 9.39 -3.03 15.80
C LEU A 89 8.58 -4.06 15.03
N MET A 90 8.23 -3.79 13.78
CA MET A 90 7.49 -4.73 12.95
C MET A 90 8.32 -5.98 12.62
N SER A 91 9.63 -5.83 12.46
CA SER A 91 10.54 -6.97 12.27
C SER A 91 10.63 -7.85 13.52
N GLU A 92 10.70 -7.25 14.72
CA GLU A 92 10.60 -7.96 15.99
C GLU A 92 9.29 -8.74 16.14
N LEU A 93 8.20 -8.21 15.57
CA LEU A 93 6.89 -8.87 15.50
C LEU A 93 6.80 -9.94 14.38
N GLY A 94 7.91 -10.21 13.70
CA GLY A 94 8.04 -11.27 12.69
C GLY A 94 7.81 -10.86 11.25
N THR A 95 7.63 -9.54 10.95
CA THR A 95 7.52 -9.09 9.56
C THR A 95 8.89 -9.18 8.87
N PRO A 96 9.02 -9.87 7.72
CA PRO A 96 10.30 -10.14 7.06
C PRO A 96 10.83 -8.93 6.29
N TYR A 97 11.25 -7.89 7.00
CA TYR A 97 11.97 -6.77 6.38
C TYR A 97 13.43 -7.12 6.14
N ASP A 98 13.95 -6.69 4.99
CA ASP A 98 15.39 -6.74 4.74
C ASP A 98 16.10 -5.62 5.52
N LEU A 99 16.69 -6.00 6.65
CA LEU A 99 17.44 -5.11 7.52
C LEU A 99 18.95 -5.04 7.17
N SER A 100 19.39 -5.66 6.08
CA SER A 100 20.79 -5.55 5.62
C SER A 100 21.11 -4.08 5.32
N LEU A 101 22.26 -3.62 5.80
CA LEU A 101 22.72 -2.25 5.65
C LEU A 101 23.98 -2.20 4.81
N PRO A 102 24.09 -1.29 3.83
CA PRO A 102 25.38 -0.91 3.25
C PRO A 102 26.29 -0.29 4.33
N ASP A 103 27.59 -0.36 4.11
CA ASP A 103 28.58 0.19 5.04
C ASP A 103 28.29 1.69 5.32
N GLY A 104 28.19 2.02 6.61
CA GLY A 104 27.98 3.39 7.10
C GLY A 104 26.55 3.92 7.05
N GLU A 105 25.57 3.12 6.64
CA GLU A 105 24.16 3.52 6.64
C GLU A 105 23.44 3.09 7.93
N THR A 106 22.46 3.89 8.35
CA THR A 106 21.57 3.55 9.47
C THR A 106 20.26 2.98 8.95
N ILE A 107 19.54 2.19 9.77
CA ILE A 107 18.22 1.66 9.42
C ILE A 107 17.25 2.80 9.12
N ASP A 108 17.23 3.86 9.95
CA ASP A 108 16.41 5.05 9.71
C ASP A 108 16.73 5.67 8.36
N GLY A 109 18.03 5.90 8.06
CA GLY A 109 18.46 6.49 6.79
C GLY A 109 18.11 5.66 5.56
N LYS A 110 18.26 4.32 5.61
CA LYS A 110 17.88 3.42 4.52
C LYS A 110 16.39 3.54 4.21
N PHE A 111 15.55 3.40 5.23
CA PHE A 111 14.10 3.36 5.02
C PHE A 111 13.49 4.74 4.77
N GLU A 112 14.06 5.80 5.32
CA GLU A 112 13.68 7.17 4.99
C GLU A 112 13.94 7.48 3.51
N LYS A 113 15.14 7.18 3.01
CA LYS A 113 15.46 7.33 1.57
C LYS A 113 14.53 6.52 0.68
N LEU A 114 14.23 5.27 1.07
CA LEU A 114 13.32 4.42 0.32
C LEU A 114 11.91 5.00 0.29
N ALA A 115 11.39 5.49 1.41
CA ALA A 115 10.08 6.12 1.50
C ALA A 115 9.99 7.40 0.66
N HIS A 116 11.01 8.25 0.70
CA HIS A 116 11.10 9.44 -0.16
C HIS A 116 11.09 9.06 -1.64
N LYS A 117 11.89 8.06 -2.04
CA LYS A 117 11.91 7.58 -3.43
C LYS A 117 10.55 7.05 -3.89
N GLN A 118 9.85 6.30 -3.05
CA GLN A 118 8.49 5.82 -3.35
C GLN A 118 7.51 6.98 -3.47
N SER A 119 7.55 7.94 -2.56
CA SER A 119 6.72 9.14 -2.59
C SER A 119 6.95 9.97 -3.86
N GLU A 120 8.19 10.18 -4.25
CA GLU A 120 8.55 10.87 -5.49
C GLU A 120 8.07 10.12 -6.74
N SER A 121 8.17 8.79 -6.75
CA SER A 121 7.68 7.97 -7.86
C SER A 121 6.17 8.10 -8.06
N ILE A 122 5.39 8.00 -6.98
CA ILE A 122 3.93 8.16 -7.03
C ILE A 122 3.54 9.59 -7.41
N ALA A 123 4.24 10.60 -6.85
CA ALA A 123 3.98 11.99 -7.21
C ALA A 123 4.27 12.27 -8.68
N ALA A 124 5.37 11.73 -9.22
CA ALA A 124 5.71 11.86 -10.65
C ALA A 124 4.65 11.20 -11.54
N GLU A 125 4.11 10.04 -11.14
CA GLU A 125 3.02 9.39 -11.87
C GLU A 125 1.75 10.25 -11.86
N ILE A 126 1.35 10.79 -10.70
CA ILE A 126 0.19 11.69 -10.59
C ILE A 126 0.36 12.92 -11.50
N ILE A 127 1.52 13.55 -11.45
CA ILE A 127 1.83 14.74 -12.29
C ILE A 127 1.82 14.38 -13.76
N GLY A 128 2.43 13.26 -14.15
CA GLY A 128 2.47 12.77 -15.53
C GLY A 128 1.08 12.47 -16.12
N GLN A 129 0.10 12.18 -15.28
CA GLN A 129 -1.30 11.96 -15.65
C GLN A 129 -2.17 13.23 -15.58
N GLY A 130 -1.54 14.41 -15.42
CA GLY A 130 -2.23 15.70 -15.37
C GLY A 130 -2.65 16.16 -13.98
N GLY A 131 -2.13 15.52 -12.93
CA GLY A 131 -2.36 15.93 -11.56
C GLY A 131 -1.53 17.15 -11.15
N PRO A 132 -1.79 17.75 -9.98
CA PRO A 132 -1.12 18.95 -9.51
C PRO A 132 0.31 18.64 -9.05
N VAL A 133 1.22 19.59 -9.21
CA VAL A 133 2.59 19.55 -8.61
C VAL A 133 2.54 19.90 -7.13
N ALA A 134 1.65 20.82 -6.76
CA ALA A 134 1.43 21.26 -5.40
C ALA A 134 -0.07 21.41 -5.11
N TYR A 135 -0.45 21.18 -3.86
CA TYR A 135 -1.81 21.32 -3.40
C TYR A 135 -1.83 22.17 -2.12
N HIS A 136 -2.59 23.27 -2.16
CA HIS A 136 -2.61 24.27 -1.06
C HIS A 136 -1.22 24.71 -0.56
N GLY A 137 -0.26 24.92 -1.50
CA GLY A 137 1.08 25.38 -1.18
C GLY A 137 2.08 24.31 -0.74
N ASN A 138 1.65 23.07 -0.57
CA ASN A 138 2.53 21.94 -0.26
C ASN A 138 2.81 21.11 -1.52
N LEU A 139 4.05 20.63 -1.68
CA LEU A 139 4.36 19.65 -2.72
C LEU A 139 3.60 18.35 -2.45
N ILE A 140 2.97 17.78 -3.48
CA ILE A 140 2.14 16.57 -3.30
C ILE A 140 2.95 15.38 -2.80
N LYS A 141 4.24 15.28 -3.16
CA LYS A 141 5.12 14.18 -2.72
C LYS A 141 5.22 14.05 -1.20
N ASP A 142 5.02 15.14 -0.48
CA ASP A 142 5.09 15.15 0.98
C ASP A 142 3.74 14.91 1.65
N SER A 143 2.66 14.72 0.87
CA SER A 143 1.32 14.56 1.41
C SER A 143 1.06 13.15 1.93
N SER A 144 0.23 13.05 2.97
CA SER A 144 -0.24 11.76 3.49
C SER A 144 -1.07 10.98 2.48
N ALA A 145 -1.74 11.68 1.53
CA ALA A 145 -2.46 11.05 0.44
C ALA A 145 -1.52 10.24 -0.47
N VAL A 146 -0.36 10.78 -0.83
CA VAL A 146 0.62 10.06 -1.66
C VAL A 146 1.15 8.83 -0.95
N ALA A 147 1.43 8.91 0.35
CA ALA A 147 1.83 7.74 1.15
C ALA A 147 0.73 6.65 1.18
N LEU A 148 -0.54 7.07 1.34
CA LEU A 148 -1.67 6.14 1.28
C LEU A 148 -1.83 5.52 -0.11
N ILE A 149 -1.68 6.29 -1.19
CA ILE A 149 -1.75 5.80 -2.56
C ILE A 149 -0.64 4.78 -2.82
N ALA A 150 0.59 5.06 -2.38
CA ALA A 150 1.70 4.13 -2.49
C ALA A 150 1.40 2.79 -1.79
N TYR A 151 0.77 2.83 -0.63
CA TYR A 151 0.31 1.63 0.08
C TYR A 151 -0.78 0.87 -0.70
N ILE A 152 -1.81 1.57 -1.17
CA ILE A 152 -2.92 0.96 -1.92
C ILE A 152 -2.42 0.30 -3.21
N GLN A 153 -1.54 0.97 -3.94
CA GLN A 153 -0.94 0.44 -5.17
C GLN A 153 -0.07 -0.81 -4.95
N ARG A 154 0.35 -1.05 -3.72
CA ARG A 154 1.10 -2.25 -3.36
C ARG A 154 0.20 -3.43 -2.97
N LEU A 155 -1.01 -3.22 -2.54
CA LEU A 155 -1.90 -4.26 -2.04
C LEU A 155 -2.14 -5.35 -3.09
N GLY A 156 -1.80 -6.58 -2.73
CA GLY A 156 -1.96 -7.76 -3.57
C GLY A 156 -0.87 -7.97 -4.63
N THR A 157 0.12 -7.08 -4.75
CA THR A 157 1.21 -7.26 -5.72
C THR A 157 2.23 -8.31 -5.28
N ASP A 158 2.33 -8.58 -3.98
CA ASP A 158 3.29 -9.52 -3.43
C ASP A 158 2.89 -11.00 -3.61
N LEU A 159 1.63 -11.27 -4.00
CA LEU A 159 1.11 -12.64 -4.19
C LEU A 159 1.80 -13.43 -5.30
N SER A 160 2.33 -12.74 -6.29
CA SER A 160 3.04 -13.35 -7.42
C SER A 160 4.55 -13.37 -7.24
N ARG A 161 5.08 -12.85 -6.12
CA ARG A 161 6.51 -12.92 -5.83
C ARG A 161 6.87 -14.30 -5.27
N PRO A 162 7.92 -14.95 -5.79
CA PRO A 162 8.45 -16.13 -5.15
C PRO A 162 8.84 -15.77 -3.71
N LEU A 163 8.49 -16.62 -2.76
CA LEU A 163 8.99 -16.47 -1.40
C LEU A 163 10.52 -16.55 -1.44
N PRO A 164 11.25 -15.63 -0.79
CA PRO A 164 12.70 -15.77 -0.67
C PRO A 164 12.97 -17.10 0.03
N ASP A 165 13.62 -18.02 -0.66
CA ASP A 165 14.11 -19.31 -0.21
C ASP A 165 13.33 -19.93 0.98
N ALA A 166 12.08 -20.35 0.72
CA ALA A 166 11.42 -21.25 1.64
C ALA A 166 12.30 -22.53 1.71
N PRO A 167 12.75 -22.94 2.90
CA PRO A 167 13.49 -24.20 3.01
C PRO A 167 12.66 -25.31 2.38
N ALA A 168 13.29 -26.06 1.46
CA ALA A 168 12.62 -27.15 0.77
C ALA A 168 11.98 -28.06 1.83
N VAL A 169 10.67 -28.11 1.86
CA VAL A 169 9.95 -29.07 2.69
C VAL A 169 10.20 -30.44 2.08
N GLU A 170 11.18 -31.18 2.64
CA GLU A 170 11.40 -32.54 2.24
C GLU A 170 10.09 -33.32 2.43
N PRO A 171 9.61 -34.04 1.40
CA PRO A 171 8.43 -34.86 1.54
C PRO A 171 8.71 -35.90 2.62
N LYS A 172 7.94 -35.89 3.70
CA LYS A 172 8.01 -36.95 4.71
C LYS A 172 7.71 -38.26 4.00
N SER A 173 8.72 -39.10 3.87
CA SER A 173 8.58 -40.51 3.44
C SER A 173 7.71 -41.22 4.47
N ASN A 174 6.55 -41.71 4.06
CA ASN A 174 5.74 -42.67 4.82
C ASN A 174 6.46 -44.02 4.86
#